data_acee252a11ec8180c1c14a6615e7d371
#
_entry.id   acee252a11ec8180c1c14a6615e7d371
#
_cell.length_a   1.000
_cell.length_b   1.000
_cell.length_c   1.000
_cell.angle_alpha   90.00
_cell.angle_beta   90.00
_cell.angle_gamma   90.00
#
_symmetry.space_group_name_H-M   'P 1'
#
loop_
_entity.id
_entity.type
_entity.pdbx_description
1 polymer ?
#
loop_
_entity_poly.entity_id
_entity_poly.type
_entity_poly.pdbx_seq_one_letter_code
_entity_poly.pdbx_strand_id
1 'polypeptide(L)'
;MYLGRIVAAGMTAKGNPVAAYRVSSRSFPNRTANLVGETISIIPRKGFESDLSKNPYIAYNCVRLSGKTAVATNGSHTDPIIEKIMAGMNLRDAFTLSLLAMDY
;
A
#
# COMPACT_ATOMS: atom_id res chain seq x y z
N MET A 1 -20.48 -7.39 -11.17
CA MET A 1 -20.15 -6.12 -10.45
C MET A 1 -18.63 -6.00 -10.33
N TYR A 2 -18.10 -4.85 -10.65
CA TYR A 2 -16.68 -4.57 -10.41
C TYR A 2 -16.50 -3.97 -9.02
N LEU A 3 -15.71 -4.65 -8.20
CA LEU A 3 -15.27 -4.11 -6.91
C LEU A 3 -13.84 -3.58 -7.09
N GLY A 4 -13.63 -2.33 -6.73
CA GLY A 4 -12.31 -1.72 -6.77
C GLY A 4 -11.36 -2.32 -5.74
N ARG A 5 -10.27 -1.62 -5.49
CA ARG A 5 -9.28 -2.01 -4.47
C ARG A 5 -9.90 -1.95 -3.09
N ILE A 6 -9.47 -2.86 -2.22
CA ILE A 6 -10.00 -2.95 -0.86
C ILE A 6 -8.84 -2.81 0.13
N VAL A 7 -8.95 -1.85 1.03
CA VAL A 7 -8.07 -1.71 2.20
C VAL A 7 -8.91 -2.01 3.43
N ALA A 8 -8.43 -2.89 4.28
CA ALA A 8 -9.12 -3.28 5.50
C ALA A 8 -8.18 -3.26 6.70
N ALA A 9 -8.74 -2.96 7.86
CA ALA A 9 -8.03 -3.02 9.12
C ALA A 9 -8.95 -3.60 10.18
N GLY A 10 -8.38 -4.30 11.15
CA GLY A 10 -9.15 -4.92 12.20
C GLY A 10 -8.27 -5.50 13.29
N MET A 11 -8.87 -6.36 14.10
CA MET A 11 -8.16 -7.07 15.17
C MET A 11 -8.48 -8.55 15.13
N THR A 12 -7.49 -9.36 15.48
CA THR A 12 -7.71 -10.78 15.71
C THR A 12 -8.44 -11.02 17.04
N ALA A 13 -8.94 -12.25 17.24
CA ALA A 13 -9.56 -12.63 18.51
C ALA A 13 -8.61 -12.47 19.71
N LYS A 14 -7.30 -12.53 19.46
CA LYS A 14 -6.26 -12.35 20.50
C LYS A 14 -5.90 -10.87 20.72
N GLY A 15 -6.56 -9.93 20.03
CA GLY A 15 -6.30 -8.51 20.18
C GLY A 15 -5.12 -7.97 19.36
N ASN A 16 -4.61 -8.73 18.39
CA ASN A 16 -3.55 -8.27 17.51
C ASN A 16 -4.13 -7.46 16.35
N PRO A 17 -3.62 -6.25 16.07
CA PRO A 17 -4.07 -5.49 14.91
C PRO A 17 -3.63 -6.17 13.62
N VAL A 18 -4.47 -6.10 12.61
CA VAL A 18 -4.21 -6.64 11.27
C VAL A 18 -4.62 -5.63 10.22
N ALA A 19 -3.91 -5.64 9.12
CA ALA A 19 -4.25 -4.88 7.93
C ALA A 19 -4.22 -5.80 6.72
N ALA A 20 -5.09 -5.53 5.76
CA ALA A 20 -5.16 -6.32 4.54
C ALA A 20 -5.42 -5.41 3.35
N TYR A 21 -4.90 -5.82 2.20
CA TYR A 21 -5.10 -5.10 0.96
C TYR A 21 -5.36 -6.08 -0.19
N ARG A 22 -6.34 -5.75 -1.01
CA ARG A 22 -6.60 -6.48 -2.24
C ARG A 22 -6.51 -5.53 -3.42
N VAL A 23 -5.64 -5.87 -4.36
CA VAL A 23 -5.53 -5.14 -5.62
C VAL A 23 -6.59 -5.63 -6.61
N SER A 24 -7.18 -4.71 -7.34
CA SER A 24 -8.12 -5.02 -8.41
C SER A 24 -8.10 -3.90 -9.44
N SER A 25 -8.04 -4.26 -10.72
CA SER A 25 -8.02 -3.30 -11.81
C SER A 25 -8.55 -3.94 -13.08
N ARG A 26 -9.38 -3.22 -13.82
CA ARG A 26 -9.85 -3.67 -15.12
C ARG A 26 -8.77 -3.53 -16.18
N SER A 27 -7.96 -2.48 -16.11
CA SER A 27 -6.93 -2.17 -17.11
C SER A 27 -5.65 -2.96 -16.89
N PHE A 28 -5.30 -3.28 -15.65
CA PHE A 28 -4.05 -3.98 -15.29
C PHE A 28 -4.35 -5.10 -14.30
N PRO A 29 -5.01 -6.20 -14.75
CA PRO A 29 -5.42 -7.27 -13.83
C PRO A 29 -4.29 -8.23 -13.44
N ASN A 30 -3.15 -8.20 -14.16
CA ASN A 30 -2.09 -9.18 -14.00
C ASN A 30 -1.02 -8.68 -13.02
N ARG A 31 -1.42 -8.56 -11.76
CA ARG A 31 -0.55 -8.15 -10.66
C ARG A 31 -0.62 -9.14 -9.52
N THR A 32 0.39 -9.11 -8.67
CA THR A 32 0.49 -9.98 -7.49
C THR A 32 1.08 -9.21 -6.33
N ALA A 33 0.84 -9.71 -5.13
CA ALA A 33 1.47 -9.19 -3.91
C ALA A 33 2.79 -9.92 -3.66
N ASN A 34 3.81 -9.17 -3.27
CA ASN A 34 5.14 -9.71 -3.00
C ASN A 34 5.63 -9.21 -1.64
N LEU A 35 5.98 -10.15 -0.76
CA LEU A 35 6.48 -9.83 0.59
C LEU A 35 8.00 -9.81 0.59
N VAL A 36 8.58 -8.68 0.98
CA VAL A 36 10.01 -8.54 1.19
C VAL A 36 10.22 -7.87 2.55
N GLY A 37 10.78 -8.61 3.51
CA GLY A 37 10.94 -8.11 4.88
C GLY A 37 9.59 -7.76 5.50
N GLU A 38 9.42 -6.51 5.88
CA GLU A 38 8.20 -5.98 6.49
C GLU A 38 7.38 -5.12 5.50
N THR A 39 7.56 -5.36 4.21
CA THR A 39 6.89 -4.60 3.15
C THR A 39 6.16 -5.55 2.21
N ILE A 40 4.91 -5.25 1.91
CA ILE A 40 4.16 -5.93 0.85
C ILE A 40 4.05 -4.96 -0.32
N SER A 41 4.52 -5.41 -1.49
CA SER A 41 4.48 -4.64 -2.73
C SER A 41 3.49 -5.25 -3.71
N ILE A 42 2.80 -4.42 -4.45
CA ILE A 42 2.02 -4.84 -5.61
C ILE A 42 2.92 -4.68 -6.83
N ILE A 43 3.09 -5.75 -7.59
CA ILE A 43 3.95 -5.79 -8.77
C ILE A 43 3.24 -6.52 -9.90
N PRO A 44 3.64 -6.30 -11.17
CA PRO A 44 3.13 -7.11 -12.28
C PRO A 44 3.50 -8.59 -12.09
N ARG A 45 2.60 -9.47 -12.52
CA ARG A 45 2.90 -10.90 -12.59
C ARG A 45 4.01 -11.14 -13.61
N LYS A 46 4.75 -12.24 -13.43
CA LYS A 46 5.79 -12.67 -14.37
C LYS A 46 5.21 -12.74 -15.80
N GLY A 47 5.88 -12.09 -16.73
CA GLY A 47 5.43 -12.00 -18.12
C GLY A 47 4.64 -10.74 -18.44
N PHE A 48 4.27 -9.95 -17.42
CA PHE A 48 3.47 -8.73 -17.60
C PHE A 48 4.23 -7.46 -17.18
N GLU A 49 5.56 -7.54 -17.08
CA GLU A 49 6.40 -6.42 -16.66
C GLU A 49 6.31 -5.22 -17.61
N SER A 50 5.98 -5.47 -18.86
CA SER A 50 5.77 -4.39 -19.84
C SER A 50 4.60 -3.47 -19.50
N ASP A 51 3.68 -3.89 -18.63
CA ASP A 51 2.61 -3.03 -18.15
C ASP A 51 3.14 -1.80 -17.42
N LEU A 52 4.32 -1.88 -16.80
CA LEU A 52 4.96 -0.72 -16.16
C LEU A 52 5.29 0.40 -17.14
N SER A 53 5.58 0.07 -18.41
CA SER A 53 5.81 1.07 -19.44
C SER A 53 4.53 1.82 -19.82
N LYS A 54 3.37 1.19 -19.64
CA LYS A 54 2.08 1.80 -19.91
C LYS A 54 1.62 2.68 -18.74
N ASN A 55 1.89 2.23 -17.52
CA ASN A 55 1.53 2.97 -16.32
C ASN A 55 2.46 2.57 -15.15
N PRO A 56 3.40 3.44 -14.77
CA PRO A 56 4.33 3.12 -13.68
C PRO A 56 3.65 3.06 -12.31
N TYR A 57 2.47 3.64 -12.16
CA TYR A 57 1.74 3.67 -10.89
C TYR A 57 1.02 2.37 -10.55
N ILE A 58 1.13 1.34 -11.38
CA ILE A 58 0.55 0.02 -11.08
C ILE A 58 1.39 -0.79 -10.09
N ALA A 59 2.65 -0.39 -9.86
CA ALA A 59 3.54 -1.02 -8.89
C ALA A 59 3.80 -0.06 -7.74
N TYR A 60 3.59 -0.52 -6.51
CA TYR A 60 3.74 0.30 -5.30
C TYR A 60 3.78 -0.59 -4.07
N ASN A 61 4.31 -0.06 -2.98
CA ASN A 61 4.23 -0.69 -1.68
C ASN A 61 2.86 -0.40 -1.07
N CYS A 62 2.09 -1.44 -0.78
CA CYS A 62 0.73 -1.27 -0.26
C CYS A 62 0.64 -1.43 1.25
N VAL A 63 1.55 -2.18 1.87
CA VAL A 63 1.62 -2.33 3.33
C VAL A 63 3.08 -2.25 3.76
N ARG A 64 3.37 -1.41 4.75
CA ARG A 64 4.69 -1.34 5.37
C ARG A 64 4.56 -1.23 6.87
N LEU A 65 5.46 -1.91 7.58
CA LEU A 65 5.54 -1.87 9.03
C LEU A 65 6.73 -1.02 9.49
N SER A 66 6.55 -0.35 10.61
CA SER A 66 7.62 0.31 11.35
C SER A 66 7.37 0.14 12.83
N GLY A 67 8.15 -0.70 13.49
CA GLY A 67 7.93 -1.03 14.90
C GLY A 67 6.54 -1.65 15.10
N LYS A 68 5.69 -1.01 15.86
CA LYS A 68 4.33 -1.45 16.14
C LYS A 68 3.28 -0.78 15.24
N THR A 69 3.73 0.00 14.26
CA THR A 69 2.84 0.74 13.36
C THR A 69 2.83 0.07 12.00
N ALA A 70 1.64 -0.09 11.44
CA ALA A 70 1.45 -0.55 10.07
C ALA A 70 0.73 0.53 9.27
N VAL A 71 1.17 0.75 8.05
CA VAL A 71 0.48 1.63 7.09
C VAL A 71 0.08 0.81 5.89
N ALA A 72 -1.19 0.85 5.54
CA ALA A 72 -1.75 0.19 4.36
C ALA A 72 -2.52 1.22 3.54
N THR A 73 -2.23 1.30 2.26
CA THR A 73 -2.94 2.18 1.34
C THR A 73 -3.15 1.52 -0.02
N ASN A 74 -3.98 2.14 -0.84
CA ASN A 74 -4.29 1.63 -2.18
C ASN A 74 -3.43 2.27 -3.28
N GLY A 75 -2.28 2.82 -2.94
CA GLY A 75 -1.42 3.48 -3.92
C GLY A 75 -0.05 3.84 -3.38
N SER A 76 0.66 4.67 -4.12
CA SER A 76 2.03 5.05 -3.81
C SER A 76 2.21 5.93 -2.57
N HIS A 77 1.13 6.36 -1.93
CA HIS A 77 1.22 7.19 -0.73
C HIS A 77 1.59 6.42 0.54
N THR A 78 1.65 5.07 0.50
CA THR A 78 2.17 4.28 1.62
C THR A 78 3.57 4.73 2.03
N ASP A 79 4.49 4.87 1.08
CA ASP A 79 5.89 5.18 1.34
C ASP A 79 6.09 6.54 2.02
N PRO A 80 5.58 7.67 1.49
CA PRO A 80 5.79 8.94 2.15
C PRO A 80 5.16 8.99 3.55
N ILE A 81 4.05 8.29 3.78
CA ILE A 81 3.43 8.23 5.10
C ILE A 81 4.33 7.50 6.10
N ILE A 82 4.75 6.27 5.77
CA ILE A 82 5.55 5.47 6.70
C ILE A 82 6.92 6.10 6.93
N GLU A 83 7.52 6.71 5.93
CA GLU A 83 8.82 7.38 6.05
C GLU A 83 8.76 8.56 7.03
N LYS A 84 7.67 9.32 7.02
CA LYS A 84 7.46 10.39 7.99
C LYS A 84 7.29 9.84 9.41
N ILE A 85 6.56 8.73 9.55
CA ILE A 85 6.40 8.07 10.85
C ILE A 85 7.75 7.56 11.36
N MET A 86 8.56 6.95 10.51
CA MET A 86 9.90 6.50 10.86
C MET A 86 10.82 7.64 11.27
N ALA A 87 10.61 8.83 10.74
CA ALA A 87 11.35 10.04 11.11
C ALA A 87 10.85 10.69 12.40
N GLY A 88 9.84 10.12 13.05
CA GLY A 88 9.33 10.59 14.33
C GLY A 88 8.05 11.42 14.25
N MET A 89 7.49 11.61 13.07
CA MET A 89 6.24 12.36 12.91
C MET A 89 5.06 11.54 13.45
N ASN A 90 4.08 12.18 14.07
CA ASN A 90 2.87 11.49 14.50
C ASN A 90 2.00 11.06 13.31
N LEU A 91 1.08 10.11 13.54
CA LEU A 91 0.27 9.52 12.49
C LEU A 91 -0.54 10.57 11.73
N ARG A 92 -1.22 11.46 12.45
CA ARG A 92 -2.07 12.48 11.84
C ARG A 92 -1.30 13.38 10.89
N ASP A 93 -0.16 13.90 11.33
CA ASP A 93 0.65 14.81 10.52
C ASP A 93 1.27 14.07 9.33
N ALA A 94 1.74 12.83 9.53
CA ALA A 94 2.29 12.02 8.46
C ALA A 94 1.28 11.81 7.34
N PHE A 95 0.04 11.45 7.67
CA PHE A 95 -1.03 11.32 6.68
C PHE A 95 -1.38 12.64 6.02
N THR A 96 -1.61 13.67 6.82
CA THR A 96 -2.04 14.98 6.31
C THR A 96 -1.02 15.55 5.32
N LEU A 97 0.25 15.60 5.71
CA LEU A 97 1.29 16.18 4.86
C LEU A 97 1.53 15.34 3.60
N SER A 98 1.49 14.01 3.72
CA SER A 98 1.67 13.14 2.56
C SER A 98 0.54 13.29 1.55
N LEU A 99 -0.71 13.33 2.01
CA LEU A 99 -1.85 13.49 1.13
C LEU A 99 -1.86 14.87 0.47
N LEU A 100 -1.52 15.93 1.21
CA LEU A 100 -1.41 17.27 0.63
C LEU A 100 -0.33 17.34 -0.44
N ALA A 101 0.84 16.74 -0.19
CA ALA A 101 1.95 16.74 -1.14
C ALA A 101 1.63 15.96 -2.42
N MET A 102 0.71 15.01 -2.36
CA MET A 102 0.28 14.19 -3.49
C MET A 102 -1.03 14.70 -4.11
N ASP A 103 -1.48 15.87 -3.71
CA ASP A 103 -2.67 16.52 -4.28
C ASP A 103 -3.99 15.79 -4.00
N TYR A 104 -4.05 15.17 -2.87
CA TYR A 104 -5.29 14.53 -2.41
C TYR A 104 -6.16 15.49 -1.59
#